data_32074337aa1654c1a8df773bbb47821f
#
_entry.id   32074337aa1654c1a8df773bbb47821f
#
_cell.length_a   1.000
_cell.length_b   1.000
_cell.length_c   1.000
_cell.angle_alpha   90.00
_cell.angle_beta   90.00
_cell.angle_gamma   90.00
#
_symmetry.space_group_name_H-M   'P 1'
#
loop_
_entity.id
_entity.type
_entity.pdbx_description
1 polymer ?
#
loop_
_entity_poly.entity_id
_entity_poly.type
_entity_poly.pdbx_seq_one_letter_code
_entity_poly.pdbx_strand_id
1 'polypeptide(L)'
;MNQEKKTRDAYLGIELGSTRIKAVLMDGGFAPIASAGYTWASRYENGIWTYDLALVWEGLSRVLAELKVPEGTVIRSAGVSAMMHGYLAFDKDWNLLVPFRTWQNTTTRQASEALTELLHSNIPQRWSVAHLYQALLNGEEHVPQVAH
;
A
#
# COMPACT_ATOMS: atom_id res chain seq x y z
N MET A 1 -24.12 -40.67 -13.17
CA MET A 1 -22.74 -40.36 -13.60
C MET A 1 -22.43 -38.98 -13.00
N ASN A 2 -21.65 -38.92 -11.88
CA ASN A 2 -21.14 -37.67 -11.37
C ASN A 2 -20.08 -37.18 -12.36
N GLN A 3 -20.38 -36.10 -13.10
CA GLN A 3 -19.33 -35.37 -13.79
C GLN A 3 -18.49 -34.70 -12.69
N GLU A 4 -17.24 -35.16 -12.51
CA GLU A 4 -16.26 -34.42 -11.71
C GLU A 4 -16.17 -33.01 -12.30
N LYS A 5 -16.60 -32.01 -11.52
CA LYS A 5 -16.45 -30.60 -11.90
C LYS A 5 -14.95 -30.33 -12.08
N LYS A 6 -14.50 -30.20 -13.31
CA LYS A 6 -13.11 -29.91 -13.64
C LYS A 6 -12.74 -28.58 -13.01
N THR A 7 -11.96 -28.61 -11.94
CA THR A 7 -11.47 -27.41 -11.28
C THR A 7 -10.36 -26.77 -12.10
N ARG A 8 -10.27 -25.44 -12.07
CA ARG A 8 -9.21 -24.64 -12.69
C ARG A 8 -8.39 -23.98 -11.61
N ASP A 9 -7.10 -24.24 -11.60
CA ASP A 9 -6.17 -23.53 -10.73
C ASP A 9 -5.95 -22.10 -11.23
N ALA A 10 -5.90 -21.15 -10.31
CA ALA A 10 -5.66 -19.75 -10.59
C ALA A 10 -4.80 -19.07 -9.51
N TYR A 11 -4.24 -17.93 -9.85
CA TYR A 11 -3.35 -17.13 -9.03
C TYR A 11 -3.82 -15.68 -9.03
N LEU A 12 -3.90 -15.07 -7.84
CA LEU A 12 -4.41 -13.72 -7.66
C LEU A 12 -3.25 -12.74 -7.46
N GLY A 13 -3.15 -11.74 -8.32
CA GLY A 13 -2.29 -10.57 -8.14
C GLY A 13 -3.11 -9.38 -7.67
N ILE A 14 -2.65 -8.67 -6.61
CA ILE A 14 -3.24 -7.43 -6.11
C ILE A 14 -2.19 -6.34 -6.20
N GLU A 15 -2.53 -5.21 -6.80
CA GLU A 15 -1.70 -4.02 -6.88
C GLU A 15 -2.34 -2.86 -6.12
N LEU A 16 -1.61 -2.30 -5.16
CA LEU A 16 -1.94 -1.06 -4.46
C LEU A 16 -1.07 0.06 -5.06
N GLY A 17 -1.45 0.52 -6.25
CA GLY A 17 -0.70 1.55 -6.98
C GLY A 17 -1.07 2.97 -6.55
N SER A 18 -0.30 3.96 -6.98
CA SER A 18 -0.49 5.38 -6.61
C SER A 18 -1.75 6.04 -7.22
N THR A 19 -2.30 5.45 -8.26
CA THR A 19 -3.50 5.98 -8.95
C THR A 19 -4.63 4.98 -9.03
N ARG A 20 -4.35 3.72 -8.72
CA ARG A 20 -5.30 2.63 -8.90
C ARG A 20 -4.99 1.45 -7.99
N ILE A 21 -6.03 0.85 -7.43
CA ILE A 21 -6.01 -0.49 -6.85
C ILE A 21 -6.50 -1.44 -7.93
N LYS A 22 -5.81 -2.55 -8.15
CA LYS A 22 -6.14 -3.52 -9.19
C LYS A 22 -6.01 -4.95 -8.67
N ALA A 23 -6.92 -5.82 -9.07
CA ALA A 23 -6.76 -7.26 -8.92
C ALA A 23 -6.79 -7.94 -10.29
N VAL A 24 -5.95 -8.95 -10.46
CA VAL A 24 -5.87 -9.76 -11.68
C VAL A 24 -5.85 -11.24 -11.26
N LEU A 25 -6.76 -12.02 -11.80
CA LEU A 25 -6.76 -13.46 -11.68
C LEU A 25 -6.10 -14.03 -12.94
N MET A 26 -5.12 -14.92 -12.77
CA MET A 26 -4.37 -15.55 -13.86
C MET A 26 -4.50 -17.06 -13.76
N ASP A 27 -4.44 -17.75 -14.90
CA ASP A 27 -4.33 -19.21 -14.94
C ASP A 27 -2.89 -19.72 -14.70
N GLY A 28 -2.68 -21.03 -14.72
CA GLY A 28 -1.36 -21.65 -14.54
C GLY A 28 -0.34 -21.35 -15.66
N GLY A 29 -0.79 -20.79 -16.77
CA GLY A 29 0.06 -20.28 -17.86
C GLY A 29 0.30 -18.78 -17.79
N PHE A 30 -0.10 -18.12 -16.68
CA PHE A 30 -0.05 -16.66 -16.45
C PHE A 30 -0.90 -15.83 -17.42
N ALA A 31 -1.88 -16.44 -18.08
CA ALA A 31 -2.85 -15.71 -18.88
C ALA A 31 -3.94 -15.09 -17.97
N PRO A 32 -4.30 -13.80 -18.15
CA PRO A 32 -5.36 -13.17 -17.37
C PRO A 32 -6.73 -13.85 -17.63
N ILE A 33 -7.42 -14.22 -16.55
CA ILE A 33 -8.78 -14.79 -16.59
C ILE A 33 -9.81 -13.71 -16.29
N ALA A 34 -9.54 -12.87 -15.30
CA ALA A 34 -10.39 -11.79 -14.87
C ALA A 34 -9.57 -10.64 -14.27
N SER A 35 -10.11 -9.44 -14.31
CA SER A 35 -9.51 -8.29 -13.64
C SER A 35 -10.57 -7.29 -13.21
N ALA A 36 -10.28 -6.57 -12.12
CA ALA A 36 -11.06 -5.45 -11.64
C ALA A 36 -10.12 -4.33 -11.17
N GLY A 37 -10.62 -3.10 -11.13
CA GLY A 37 -9.83 -1.96 -10.74
C GLY A 37 -10.66 -0.84 -10.12
N TYR A 38 -10.06 -0.14 -9.16
CA TYR A 38 -10.61 1.03 -8.48
C TYR A 38 -9.63 2.18 -8.62
N THR A 39 -10.07 3.30 -9.15
CA THR A 39 -9.25 4.51 -9.31
C THR A 39 -9.36 5.36 -8.06
N TRP A 40 -8.24 5.81 -7.55
CA TRP A 40 -8.14 6.73 -6.43
C TRP A 40 -7.07 7.79 -6.68
N ALA A 41 -6.96 8.80 -5.83
CA ALA A 41 -5.97 9.85 -5.96
C ALA A 41 -5.47 10.31 -4.59
N SER A 42 -4.20 10.73 -4.54
CA SER A 42 -3.68 11.46 -3.39
C SER A 42 -4.35 12.84 -3.30
N ARG A 43 -4.43 13.36 -2.08
CA ARG A 43 -4.92 14.71 -1.78
C ARG A 43 -3.79 15.52 -1.15
N TYR A 44 -3.79 16.82 -1.41
CA TYR A 44 -2.88 17.74 -0.74
C TYR A 44 -3.66 18.48 0.35
N GLU A 45 -3.40 18.15 1.60
CA GLU A 45 -4.12 18.68 2.76
C GLU A 45 -3.12 19.09 3.85
N ASN A 46 -3.31 20.28 4.42
CA ASN A 46 -2.45 20.80 5.51
C ASN A 46 -0.95 20.74 5.21
N GLY A 47 -0.56 20.98 3.96
CA GLY A 47 0.84 21.02 3.55
C GLY A 47 1.45 19.64 3.23
N ILE A 48 0.67 18.56 3.22
CA ILE A 48 1.14 17.21 2.92
C ILE A 48 0.31 16.53 1.84
N TRP A 49 0.97 15.71 1.03
CA TRP A 49 0.31 14.74 0.16
C TRP A 49 -0.05 13.50 0.96
N THR A 50 -1.33 13.15 0.95
CA THR A 50 -1.90 12.04 1.72
C THR A 50 -2.86 11.18 0.89
N TYR A 51 -3.12 9.96 1.36
CA TYR A 51 -4.25 9.13 0.97
C TYR A 51 -5.09 8.85 2.22
N ASP A 52 -6.41 8.77 2.03
CA ASP A 52 -7.30 8.27 3.06
C ASP A 52 -7.22 6.73 3.10
N LEU A 53 -6.80 6.16 4.25
CA LEU A 53 -6.71 4.71 4.40
C LEU A 53 -8.08 4.02 4.31
N ALA A 54 -9.17 4.70 4.67
CA ALA A 54 -10.52 4.16 4.52
C ALA A 54 -10.82 3.88 3.03
N LEU A 55 -10.40 4.78 2.13
CA LEU A 55 -10.55 4.59 0.67
C LEU A 55 -9.68 3.45 0.14
N VAL A 56 -8.53 3.14 0.77
CA VAL A 56 -7.72 1.98 0.40
C VAL A 56 -8.50 0.69 0.65
N TRP A 57 -9.07 0.55 1.85
CA TRP A 57 -9.84 -0.63 2.24
C TRP A 57 -11.14 -0.75 1.45
N GLU A 58 -11.84 0.37 1.21
CA GLU A 58 -13.02 0.40 0.34
C GLU A 58 -12.65 -0.06 -1.07
N GLY A 59 -11.61 0.54 -1.67
CA GLY A 59 -11.17 0.21 -3.01
C GLY A 59 -10.72 -1.23 -3.15
N LEU A 60 -9.99 -1.78 -2.18
CA LEU A 60 -9.59 -3.18 -2.16
C LEU A 60 -10.81 -4.11 -2.09
N SER A 61 -11.73 -3.83 -1.17
CA SER A 61 -12.96 -4.62 -1.00
C SER A 61 -13.80 -4.61 -2.27
N ARG A 62 -13.94 -3.44 -2.90
CA ARG A 62 -14.67 -3.26 -4.14
C ARG A 62 -14.03 -4.03 -5.29
N VAL A 63 -12.73 -3.91 -5.47
CA VAL A 63 -11.98 -4.62 -6.52
C VAL A 63 -12.13 -6.13 -6.37
N LEU A 64 -12.05 -6.67 -5.16
CA LEU A 64 -12.22 -8.09 -4.90
C LEU A 64 -13.67 -8.55 -5.15
N ALA A 65 -14.67 -7.75 -4.78
CA ALA A 65 -16.08 -8.05 -5.02
C ALA A 65 -16.45 -7.99 -6.52
N GLU A 66 -15.85 -7.07 -7.27
CA GLU A 66 -16.07 -6.90 -8.71
C GLU A 66 -15.29 -7.91 -9.58
N LEU A 67 -14.33 -8.61 -8.99
CA LEU A 67 -13.54 -9.62 -9.70
C LEU A 67 -14.40 -10.83 -10.05
N LYS A 68 -14.73 -10.97 -11.33
CA LYS A 68 -15.57 -12.06 -11.84
C LYS A 68 -14.77 -13.36 -11.90
N VAL A 69 -14.77 -14.09 -10.78
CA VAL A 69 -14.10 -15.38 -10.69
C VAL A 69 -14.96 -16.44 -11.37
N PRO A 70 -14.49 -17.15 -12.43
CA PRO A 70 -15.27 -18.20 -13.08
C PRO A 70 -15.57 -19.37 -12.14
N GLU A 71 -16.73 -19.98 -12.32
CA GLU A 71 -17.13 -21.15 -11.52
C GLU A 71 -16.10 -22.30 -11.64
N GLY A 72 -15.85 -22.99 -10.55
CA GLY A 72 -14.85 -24.07 -10.49
C GLY A 72 -13.40 -23.60 -10.40
N THR A 73 -13.16 -22.29 -10.25
CA THR A 73 -11.80 -21.75 -10.05
C THR A 73 -11.34 -21.94 -8.61
N VAL A 74 -10.12 -22.42 -8.44
CA VAL A 74 -9.44 -22.56 -7.15
C VAL A 74 -8.25 -21.61 -7.12
N ILE A 75 -8.29 -20.61 -6.27
CA ILE A 75 -7.17 -19.67 -6.07
C ILE A 75 -6.12 -20.36 -5.20
N ARG A 76 -4.96 -20.67 -5.78
CA ARG A 76 -3.87 -21.40 -5.12
C ARG A 76 -2.96 -20.51 -4.30
N SER A 77 -2.75 -19.29 -4.76
CA SER A 77 -1.98 -18.29 -4.03
C SER A 77 -2.40 -16.87 -4.42
N ALA A 78 -2.06 -15.93 -3.56
CA ALA A 78 -2.19 -14.51 -3.83
C ALA A 78 -0.86 -13.81 -3.58
N GLY A 79 -0.55 -12.82 -4.43
CA GLY A 79 0.60 -11.93 -4.27
C GLY A 79 0.14 -10.48 -4.25
N VAL A 80 0.82 -9.66 -3.44
CA VAL A 80 0.54 -8.23 -3.32
C VAL A 80 1.74 -7.43 -3.78
N SER A 81 1.50 -6.46 -4.65
CA SER A 81 2.44 -5.39 -4.99
C SER A 81 1.88 -4.08 -4.49
N ALA A 82 2.69 -3.25 -3.85
CA ALA A 82 2.26 -1.96 -3.35
C ALA A 82 3.27 -0.88 -3.72
N MET A 83 2.79 0.38 -3.79
CA MET A 83 3.71 1.51 -3.89
C MET A 83 4.65 1.51 -2.69
N MET A 84 5.91 1.72 -2.96
CA MET A 84 6.92 1.83 -1.93
C MET A 84 7.07 3.29 -1.48
N HIS A 85 7.69 3.48 -0.34
CA HIS A 85 7.97 4.76 0.28
C HIS A 85 6.73 5.49 0.79
N GLY A 86 6.94 6.25 1.82
CA GLY A 86 5.93 6.97 2.55
C GLY A 86 5.99 6.65 4.03
N TYR A 87 5.14 7.29 4.80
CA TYR A 87 5.13 7.17 6.25
C TYR A 87 3.73 6.86 6.75
N LEU A 88 3.58 5.68 7.30
CA LEU A 88 2.42 5.20 8.04
C LEU A 88 2.90 4.91 9.45
N ALA A 89 2.31 5.55 10.44
CA ALA A 89 2.64 5.36 11.85
C ALA A 89 1.41 4.92 12.62
N PHE A 90 1.51 3.81 13.31
CA PHE A 90 0.43 3.23 14.09
C PHE A 90 0.83 3.08 15.55
N ASP A 91 -0.14 3.16 16.45
CA ASP A 91 0.02 2.77 17.84
C ASP A 91 0.02 1.23 18.02
N LYS A 92 0.13 0.77 19.26
CA LYS A 92 0.09 -0.67 19.60
C LYS A 92 -1.22 -1.38 19.25
N ASP A 93 -2.31 -0.63 19.07
CA ASP A 93 -3.64 -1.13 18.76
C ASP A 93 -3.99 -0.95 17.27
N TRP A 94 -2.98 -0.63 16.43
CA TRP A 94 -3.10 -0.39 14.99
C TRP A 94 -3.96 0.83 14.62
N ASN A 95 -4.12 1.80 15.51
CA ASN A 95 -4.74 3.08 15.15
C ASN A 95 -3.71 3.96 14.43
N LEU A 96 -4.13 4.54 13.30
CA LEU A 96 -3.29 5.48 12.55
C LEU A 96 -3.10 6.77 13.37
N LEU A 97 -1.85 7.11 13.67
CA LEU A 97 -1.50 8.24 14.54
C LEU A 97 -1.47 9.58 13.82
N VAL A 98 -1.10 9.58 12.56
CA VAL A 98 -1.02 10.78 11.71
C VAL A 98 -1.48 10.43 10.29
N PRO A 99 -1.94 11.40 9.49
CA PRO A 99 -2.27 11.15 8.09
C PRO A 99 -1.11 10.50 7.33
N PHE A 100 -1.41 9.57 6.45
CA PHE A 100 -0.42 8.92 5.60
C PHE A 100 0.38 9.96 4.79
N ARG A 101 1.68 10.06 5.03
CA ARG A 101 2.59 10.94 4.26
C ARG A 101 3.14 10.16 3.08
N THR A 102 2.66 10.48 1.88
CA THR A 102 3.00 9.74 0.66
C THR A 102 4.45 10.01 0.22
N TRP A 103 4.92 9.24 -0.74
CA TRP A 103 6.23 9.40 -1.38
C TRP A 103 6.43 10.77 -2.07
N GLN A 104 5.33 11.51 -2.33
CA GLN A 104 5.35 12.83 -2.96
C GLN A 104 5.82 13.95 -2.02
N ASN A 105 5.85 13.69 -0.71
CA ASN A 105 6.26 14.68 0.27
C ASN A 105 7.77 14.91 0.26
N THR A 106 8.16 16.18 0.27
CA THR A 106 9.56 16.65 0.34
C THR A 106 9.84 17.44 1.60
N THR A 107 9.11 17.14 2.69
CA THR A 107 9.16 17.88 3.96
C THR A 107 10.24 17.41 4.93
N THR A 108 11.07 16.44 4.54
CA THR A 108 12.02 15.74 5.40
C THR A 108 13.48 15.99 5.01
N ARG A 109 13.78 17.16 4.44
CA ARG A 109 15.13 17.48 3.97
C ARG A 109 16.16 17.39 5.08
N GLN A 110 15.92 18.02 6.22
CA GLN A 110 16.84 18.05 7.36
C GLN A 110 17.18 16.63 7.85
N ALA A 111 16.17 15.80 8.02
CA ALA A 111 16.33 14.40 8.43
C ALA A 111 17.08 13.58 7.36
N SER A 112 16.73 13.79 6.09
CA SER A 112 17.38 13.11 4.96
C SER A 112 18.88 13.42 4.89
N GLU A 113 19.27 14.68 5.00
CA GLU A 113 20.67 15.12 5.00
C GLU A 113 21.44 14.55 6.20
N ALA A 114 20.90 14.67 7.41
CA ALA A 114 21.54 14.17 8.63
C ALA A 114 21.71 12.64 8.61
N LEU A 115 20.68 11.90 8.18
CA LEU A 115 20.76 10.43 8.09
C LEU A 115 21.69 9.97 6.97
N THR A 116 21.77 10.69 5.86
CA THR A 116 22.71 10.41 4.76
C THR A 116 24.16 10.55 5.23
N GLU A 117 24.46 11.59 5.99
CA GLU A 117 25.78 11.79 6.58
C GLU A 117 26.10 10.70 7.62
N LEU A 118 25.18 10.47 8.57
CA LEU A 118 25.38 9.50 9.66
C LEU A 118 25.57 8.07 9.17
N LEU A 119 24.78 7.65 8.17
CA LEU A 119 24.79 6.27 7.67
C LEU A 119 25.71 6.05 6.48
N HIS A 120 26.38 7.09 5.99
CA HIS A 120 27.21 7.06 4.78
C HIS A 120 26.50 6.43 3.57
N SER A 121 25.18 6.65 3.48
CA SER A 121 24.31 6.08 2.46
C SER A 121 23.22 7.06 2.08
N ASN A 122 22.86 7.13 0.80
CA ASN A 122 21.80 8.03 0.35
C ASN A 122 20.45 7.67 0.99
N ILE A 123 19.90 8.54 1.81
CA ILE A 123 18.59 8.42 2.45
C ILE A 123 17.62 9.43 1.83
N PRO A 124 16.81 9.04 0.85
CA PRO A 124 15.87 9.94 0.20
C PRO A 124 14.81 10.47 1.17
N GLN A 125 14.34 11.70 0.93
CA GLN A 125 13.31 12.34 1.75
C GLN A 125 11.99 11.55 1.84
N ARG A 126 11.66 10.77 0.82
CA ARG A 126 10.44 9.96 0.75
C ARG A 126 10.45 8.68 1.61
N TRP A 127 11.57 8.33 2.20
CA TRP A 127 11.68 7.11 3.00
C TRP A 127 11.03 7.28 4.38
N SER A 128 10.44 6.19 4.89
CA SER A 128 9.78 6.18 6.20
C SER A 128 10.72 6.62 7.33
N VAL A 129 11.97 6.19 7.30
CA VAL A 129 12.98 6.59 8.30
C VAL A 129 13.25 8.09 8.29
N ALA A 130 13.27 8.73 7.11
CA ALA A 130 13.45 10.18 7.01
C ALA A 130 12.23 10.92 7.58
N HIS A 131 11.01 10.41 7.34
CA HIS A 131 9.80 10.98 7.94
C HIS A 131 9.76 10.81 9.46
N LEU A 132 10.10 9.64 9.98
CA LEU A 132 10.15 9.42 11.43
C LEU A 132 11.20 10.30 12.09
N TYR A 133 12.39 10.38 11.52
CA TYR A 133 13.45 11.22 12.08
C TYR A 133 13.10 12.72 12.00
N GLN A 134 12.44 13.17 10.93
CA GLN A 134 11.94 14.54 10.84
C GLN A 134 10.87 14.82 11.90
N ALA A 135 9.97 13.86 12.15
CA ALA A 135 8.96 13.98 13.19
C ALA A 135 9.60 14.09 14.60
N LEU A 136 10.67 13.34 14.84
CA LEU A 136 11.50 13.48 16.06
C LEU A 136 12.11 14.87 16.19
N LEU A 137 12.73 15.39 15.12
CA LEU A 137 13.34 16.72 15.09
C LEU A 137 12.31 17.84 15.31
N ASN A 138 11.11 17.65 14.80
CA ASN A 138 10.00 18.59 14.96
C ASN A 138 9.32 18.49 16.34
N GLY A 139 9.60 17.45 17.16
CA GLY A 139 8.91 17.20 18.41
C GLY A 139 7.43 16.84 18.23
N GLU A 140 7.09 16.12 17.15
CA GLU A 140 5.70 15.74 16.86
C GLU A 140 5.14 14.80 17.93
N GLU A 141 3.93 15.09 18.42
CA GLU A 141 3.31 14.43 19.59
C GLU A 141 3.03 12.93 19.38
N HIS A 142 2.93 12.47 18.15
CA HIS A 142 2.65 11.08 17.86
C HIS A 142 3.87 10.15 18.05
N VAL A 143 5.09 10.71 17.99
CA VAL A 143 6.34 9.92 17.97
C VAL A 143 6.47 8.96 19.16
N PRO A 144 6.19 9.35 20.42
CA PRO A 144 6.27 8.43 21.56
C PRO A 144 5.24 7.29 21.53
N GLN A 145 4.23 7.38 20.68
CA GLN A 145 3.13 6.42 20.57
C GLN A 145 3.34 5.41 19.44
N VAL A 146 4.34 5.64 18.57
CA VAL A 146 4.62 4.77 17.42
C VAL A 146 5.06 3.39 17.90
N ALA A 147 4.31 2.37 17.48
CA ALA A 147 4.62 0.95 17.73
C ALA A 147 4.84 0.17 16.42
N HIS A 148 4.21 0.60 15.33
CA HIS A 148 4.28 -0.01 14.01
C HIS A 148 4.43 1.03 12.91
#